data_36969906e6c336d6aa205619f92d4cfb
#
_entry.id   36969906e6c336d6aa205619f92d4cfb
#
_cell.length_a   1.000
_cell.length_b   1.000
_cell.length_c   1.000
_cell.angle_alpha   90.00
_cell.angle_beta   90.00
_cell.angle_gamma   90.00
#
_symmetry.space_group_name_H-M   'P 1'
#
loop_
_entity.id
_entity.type
_entity.pdbx_description
1 polymer ?
#
loop_
_entity_poly.entity_id
_entity_poly.type
_entity_poly.pdbx_seq_one_letter_code
_entity_poly.pdbx_strand_id
1 'polypeptide(L)'
;MKQLAILAALFVASVAHASTPADSLYVMKLPLVDQDNHAAALDQFRGHPVLVTMFYGSCPQACPLLITKMKLFEQSLPPEQRADLRVMLVSLDPQRDTPALLSQLAKAHHVDETRWRFLRTNDDAVRELAAILGIKYHKLNNGELWHSSVIVALDREGRIVGRTEGLELDLAPLHATFAAANR
;
A
#
# COMPACT_ATOMS: atom_id res chain seq x y z
N MET A 1 54.71 -8.44 -40.61
CA MET A 1 53.76 -7.55 -40.02
C MET A 1 52.49 -8.37 -39.70
N LYS A 2 52.32 -8.75 -38.43
CA LYS A 2 51.17 -9.56 -37.98
C LYS A 2 50.11 -8.60 -37.38
N GLN A 3 48.96 -8.49 -38.02
CA GLN A 3 47.83 -7.73 -37.48
C GLN A 3 47.10 -8.60 -36.44
N LEU A 4 47.05 -8.11 -35.23
CA LEU A 4 46.29 -8.70 -34.12
C LEU A 4 44.88 -8.12 -34.18
N ALA A 5 43.89 -8.93 -34.55
CA ALA A 5 42.48 -8.54 -34.49
C ALA A 5 41.95 -8.79 -33.06
N ILE A 6 41.64 -7.72 -32.34
CA ILE A 6 40.97 -7.78 -31.02
C ILE A 6 39.49 -7.89 -31.26
N LEU A 7 38.91 -9.08 -31.02
CA LEU A 7 37.45 -9.27 -30.93
C LEU A 7 36.95 -8.73 -29.58
N ALA A 8 36.27 -7.59 -29.60
CA ALA A 8 35.54 -7.10 -28.46
C ALA A 8 34.20 -7.85 -28.37
N ALA A 9 34.07 -8.76 -27.39
CA ALA A 9 32.83 -9.42 -27.08
C ALA A 9 31.90 -8.45 -26.30
N LEU A 10 30.86 -7.95 -26.95
CA LEU A 10 29.79 -7.21 -26.30
C LEU A 10 28.96 -8.19 -25.44
N PHE A 11 29.11 -8.10 -24.12
CA PHE A 11 28.29 -8.81 -23.17
C PHE A 11 26.97 -8.02 -23.00
N VAL A 12 25.93 -8.41 -23.74
CA VAL A 12 24.58 -7.86 -23.54
C VAL A 12 23.99 -8.53 -22.29
N ALA A 13 24.04 -7.84 -21.17
CA ALA A 13 23.35 -8.26 -19.95
C ALA A 13 21.84 -8.20 -20.22
N SER A 14 21.19 -9.34 -20.43
CA SER A 14 19.74 -9.48 -20.48
C SER A 14 19.19 -9.18 -19.08
N VAL A 15 18.57 -8.02 -18.90
CA VAL A 15 17.77 -7.71 -17.70
C VAL A 15 16.50 -8.56 -17.79
N ALA A 16 16.49 -9.68 -17.10
CA ALA A 16 15.28 -10.49 -16.94
C ALA A 16 14.23 -9.67 -16.17
N HIS A 17 13.24 -9.16 -16.86
CA HIS A 17 12.06 -8.58 -16.22
C HIS A 17 11.28 -9.73 -15.58
N ALA A 18 11.34 -9.86 -14.24
CA ALA A 18 10.51 -10.80 -13.52
C ALA A 18 9.04 -10.40 -13.78
N SER A 19 8.26 -11.33 -14.34
CA SER A 19 6.83 -11.12 -14.55
C SER A 19 6.13 -10.96 -13.21
N THR A 20 5.15 -10.02 -13.14
CA THR A 20 4.33 -9.86 -11.94
C THR A 20 3.54 -11.15 -11.71
N PRO A 21 3.58 -11.74 -10.50
CA PRO A 21 2.77 -12.91 -10.18
C PRO A 21 1.28 -12.64 -10.39
N ALA A 22 0.52 -13.63 -10.87
CA ALA A 22 -0.91 -13.47 -11.17
C ALA A 22 -1.77 -13.20 -9.92
N ASP A 23 -1.29 -13.61 -8.75
CA ASP A 23 -1.90 -13.38 -7.42
C ASP A 23 -1.43 -12.11 -6.73
N SER A 24 -0.65 -11.27 -7.43
CA SER A 24 -0.18 -9.98 -6.94
C SER A 24 -1.23 -8.90 -7.10
N LEU A 25 -1.37 -8.04 -6.08
CA LEU A 25 -2.17 -6.81 -6.17
C LEU A 25 -1.67 -5.87 -7.28
N TYR A 26 -0.38 -5.95 -7.62
CA TYR A 26 0.25 -5.11 -8.63
C TYR A 26 -0.15 -5.41 -10.09
N VAL A 27 -0.93 -6.48 -10.34
CA VAL A 27 -1.52 -6.70 -11.66
C VAL A 27 -2.68 -5.75 -11.95
N MET A 28 -3.29 -5.18 -10.90
CA MET A 28 -4.38 -4.21 -11.04
C MET A 28 -3.86 -2.89 -11.60
N LYS A 29 -4.52 -2.38 -12.62
CA LYS A 29 -4.20 -1.08 -13.23
C LYS A 29 -5.25 -0.05 -12.83
N LEU A 30 -5.17 0.41 -11.58
CA LEU A 30 -6.10 1.38 -11.02
C LEU A 30 -5.62 2.82 -11.29
N PRO A 31 -6.54 3.75 -11.62
CA PRO A 31 -6.21 5.17 -11.78
C PRO A 31 -6.06 5.84 -10.41
N LEU A 32 -4.88 5.68 -9.81
CA LEU A 32 -4.58 6.23 -8.49
C LEU A 32 -3.99 7.64 -8.60
N VAL A 33 -4.32 8.47 -7.61
CA VAL A 33 -3.71 9.79 -7.38
C VAL A 33 -3.30 9.89 -5.91
N ASP A 34 -2.08 10.35 -5.64
CA ASP A 34 -1.54 10.47 -4.28
C ASP A 34 -1.90 11.83 -3.62
N GLN A 35 -1.49 12.00 -2.36
CA GLN A 35 -1.69 13.22 -1.57
C GLN A 35 -0.98 14.44 -2.14
N ASP A 36 0.01 14.26 -3.01
CA ASP A 36 0.76 15.34 -3.68
C ASP A 36 0.15 15.67 -5.06
N ASN A 37 -1.02 15.08 -5.38
CA ASN A 37 -1.73 15.19 -6.65
C ASN A 37 -0.97 14.64 -7.86
N HIS A 38 -0.10 13.65 -7.64
CA HIS A 38 0.59 12.95 -8.72
C HIS A 38 -0.14 11.64 -9.06
N ALA A 39 -0.09 11.27 -10.33
CA ALA A 39 -0.53 9.94 -10.75
C ALA A 39 0.33 8.87 -10.07
N ALA A 40 -0.32 7.84 -9.54
CA ALA A 40 0.30 6.74 -8.82
C ALA A 40 -0.14 5.39 -9.39
N ALA A 41 0.65 4.36 -9.14
CA ALA A 41 0.33 2.99 -9.53
C ALA A 41 0.64 2.03 -8.37
N LEU A 42 -0.09 0.91 -8.27
CA LEU A 42 0.15 -0.07 -7.21
C LEU A 42 1.55 -0.67 -7.30
N ASP A 43 2.08 -0.87 -8.50
CA ASP A 43 3.39 -1.48 -8.73
C ASP A 43 4.58 -0.55 -8.40
N GLN A 44 4.35 0.73 -8.07
CA GLN A 44 5.38 1.62 -7.52
C GLN A 44 5.93 1.16 -6.17
N PHE A 45 5.18 0.31 -5.46
CA PHE A 45 5.58 -0.25 -4.17
C PHE A 45 6.38 -1.56 -4.30
N ARG A 46 6.56 -2.08 -5.53
CA ARG A 46 7.29 -3.32 -5.79
C ARG A 46 8.71 -3.26 -5.22
N GLY A 47 9.17 -4.38 -4.67
CA GLY A 47 10.46 -4.50 -4.03
C GLY A 47 10.45 -4.11 -2.55
N HIS A 48 9.33 -3.63 -2.04
CA HIS A 48 9.13 -3.28 -0.64
C HIS A 48 7.97 -4.07 -0.03
N PRO A 49 8.06 -4.46 1.24
CA PRO A 49 6.90 -4.94 1.97
C PRO A 49 5.92 -3.79 2.21
N VAL A 50 4.61 -4.07 2.13
CA VAL A 50 3.57 -3.05 2.21
C VAL A 50 2.54 -3.38 3.27
N LEU A 51 2.15 -2.41 4.08
CA LEU A 51 0.86 -2.43 4.78
C LEU A 51 -0.16 -1.63 3.97
N VAL A 52 -1.32 -2.20 3.74
CA VAL A 52 -2.42 -1.54 3.03
C VAL A 52 -3.71 -1.60 3.83
N THR A 53 -4.45 -0.50 3.82
CA THR A 53 -5.83 -0.40 4.32
C THR A 53 -6.64 0.56 3.46
N MET A 54 -7.97 0.54 3.65
CA MET A 54 -8.85 1.56 3.10
C MET A 54 -9.51 2.34 4.23
N PHE A 55 -9.76 3.62 3.98
CA PHE A 55 -10.27 4.58 4.95
C PHE A 55 -11.14 5.63 4.25
N TYR A 56 -11.71 6.58 4.98
CA TYR A 56 -12.26 7.81 4.41
C TYR A 56 -11.97 9.01 5.31
N GLY A 57 -11.67 10.16 4.69
CA GLY A 57 -11.08 11.31 5.37
C GLY A 57 -11.96 11.95 6.43
N SER A 58 -13.29 11.88 6.30
CA SER A 58 -14.25 12.41 7.28
C SER A 58 -14.64 11.43 8.40
N CYS A 59 -13.96 10.28 8.52
CA CYS A 59 -14.20 9.31 9.58
C CYS A 59 -13.74 9.84 10.95
N PRO A 60 -14.64 10.01 11.95
CA PRO A 60 -14.27 10.65 13.20
C PRO A 60 -13.52 9.73 14.18
N GLN A 61 -13.60 8.42 14.04
CA GLN A 61 -13.12 7.46 15.06
C GLN A 61 -12.23 6.33 14.49
N ALA A 62 -12.74 5.57 13.54
CA ALA A 62 -12.06 4.34 13.09
C ALA A 62 -10.77 4.60 12.30
N CYS A 63 -10.76 5.61 11.44
CA CYS A 63 -9.57 5.91 10.61
C CYS A 63 -8.36 6.41 11.41
N PRO A 64 -8.51 7.33 12.40
CA PRO A 64 -7.40 7.68 13.28
C PRO A 64 -6.83 6.47 14.03
N LEU A 65 -7.70 5.52 14.45
CA LEU A 65 -7.27 4.30 15.12
C LEU A 65 -6.48 3.38 14.17
N LEU A 66 -6.95 3.18 12.94
CA LEU A 66 -6.24 2.39 11.91
C LEU A 66 -4.83 2.95 11.66
N ILE A 67 -4.72 4.26 11.44
CA ILE A 67 -3.43 4.92 11.23
C ILE A 67 -2.53 4.74 12.45
N THR A 68 -3.05 4.90 13.65
CA THR A 68 -2.30 4.68 14.91
C THR A 68 -1.78 3.24 14.99
N LYS A 69 -2.61 2.25 14.69
CA LYS A 69 -2.21 0.83 14.70
C LYS A 69 -1.12 0.53 13.67
N MET A 70 -1.22 1.08 12.46
CA MET A 70 -0.18 0.93 11.44
C MET A 70 1.14 1.59 11.87
N LYS A 71 1.09 2.75 12.54
CA LYS A 71 2.29 3.39 13.15
C LYS A 71 2.89 2.53 14.25
N LEU A 72 2.09 1.94 15.12
CA LEU A 72 2.57 1.03 16.16
C LEU A 72 3.24 -0.21 15.56
N PHE A 73 2.65 -0.79 14.51
CA PHE A 73 3.28 -1.89 13.78
C PHE A 73 4.64 -1.46 13.22
N GLU A 74 4.69 -0.33 12.51
CA GLU A 74 5.92 0.21 11.95
C GLU A 74 7.00 0.44 13.03
N GLN A 75 6.62 1.03 14.17
CA GLN A 75 7.54 1.30 15.28
C GLN A 75 8.07 0.05 15.97
N SER A 76 7.32 -1.05 15.94
CA SER A 76 7.73 -2.33 16.53
C SER A 76 8.73 -3.11 15.65
N LEU A 77 8.91 -2.71 14.38
CA LEU A 77 9.86 -3.36 13.49
C LEU A 77 11.30 -2.93 13.80
N PRO A 78 12.29 -3.81 13.57
CA PRO A 78 13.70 -3.43 13.56
C PRO A 78 13.95 -2.24 12.59
N PRO A 79 14.95 -1.37 12.86
CA PRO A 79 15.18 -0.16 12.08
C PRO A 79 15.28 -0.38 10.57
N GLU A 80 15.96 -1.45 10.13
CA GLU A 80 16.14 -1.80 8.72
C GLU A 80 14.80 -2.18 8.06
N GLN A 81 13.99 -3.01 8.72
CA GLN A 81 12.67 -3.40 8.21
C GLN A 81 11.71 -2.21 8.20
N ARG A 82 11.81 -1.32 9.20
CA ARG A 82 11.03 -0.08 9.25
C ARG A 82 11.36 0.86 8.09
N ALA A 83 12.64 1.02 7.76
CA ALA A 83 13.08 1.86 6.65
C ALA A 83 12.59 1.34 5.29
N ASP A 84 12.47 0.02 5.16
CA ASP A 84 12.03 -0.64 3.94
C ASP A 84 10.51 -0.71 3.78
N LEU A 85 9.75 -0.71 4.90
CA LEU A 85 8.29 -0.76 4.89
C LEU A 85 7.69 0.41 4.13
N ARG A 86 6.66 0.13 3.32
CA ARG A 86 5.77 1.12 2.72
C ARG A 86 4.37 0.97 3.29
N VAL A 87 3.66 2.08 3.36
CA VAL A 87 2.29 2.10 3.89
C VAL A 87 1.38 2.79 2.88
N MET A 88 0.29 2.12 2.54
CA MET A 88 -0.68 2.55 1.55
C MET A 88 -2.06 2.67 2.19
N LEU A 89 -2.65 3.85 2.15
CA LEU A 89 -4.01 4.11 2.58
C LEU A 89 -4.82 4.56 1.37
N VAL A 90 -5.86 3.82 1.00
CA VAL A 90 -6.69 4.15 -0.17
C VAL A 90 -8.07 4.61 0.28
N SER A 91 -8.51 5.75 -0.22
CA SER A 91 -9.81 6.33 0.14
C SER A 91 -10.97 5.48 -0.37
N LEU A 92 -11.96 5.26 0.49
CA LEU A 92 -13.28 4.69 0.18
C LEU A 92 -14.27 5.76 -0.33
N ASP A 93 -13.91 7.04 -0.22
CA ASP A 93 -14.76 8.19 -0.57
C ASP A 93 -14.07 9.16 -1.52
N PRO A 94 -13.76 8.72 -2.74
CA PRO A 94 -12.99 9.51 -3.69
C PRO A 94 -13.68 10.81 -4.11
N GLN A 95 -14.98 10.94 -3.84
CA GLN A 95 -15.75 12.15 -4.15
C GLN A 95 -15.40 13.29 -3.18
N ARG A 96 -15.19 12.97 -1.90
CA ARG A 96 -14.88 13.95 -0.83
C ARG A 96 -13.38 14.04 -0.53
N ASP A 97 -12.65 12.94 -0.65
CA ASP A 97 -11.24 12.86 -0.29
C ASP A 97 -10.36 13.39 -1.44
N THR A 98 -10.22 14.71 -1.49
CA THR A 98 -9.33 15.37 -2.46
C THR A 98 -7.86 15.18 -2.08
N PRO A 99 -6.89 15.32 -3.02
CA PRO A 99 -5.46 15.28 -2.69
C PRO A 99 -5.07 16.27 -1.58
N ALA A 100 -5.65 17.48 -1.59
CA ALA A 100 -5.39 18.46 -0.54
C ALA A 100 -5.83 17.98 0.85
N LEU A 101 -7.00 17.31 0.95
CA LEU A 101 -7.45 16.70 2.22
C LEU A 101 -6.53 15.53 2.61
N LEU A 102 -6.13 14.68 1.68
CA LEU A 102 -5.22 13.58 1.94
C LEU A 102 -3.85 14.08 2.47
N SER A 103 -3.31 15.16 1.89
CA SER A 103 -2.09 15.81 2.38
C SER A 103 -2.27 16.39 3.79
N GLN A 104 -3.42 17.01 4.08
CA GLN A 104 -3.72 17.49 5.44
C GLN A 104 -3.77 16.35 6.45
N LEU A 105 -4.38 15.20 6.10
CA LEU A 105 -4.43 14.02 6.95
C LEU A 105 -3.03 13.44 7.21
N ALA A 106 -2.20 13.29 6.19
CA ALA A 106 -0.82 12.82 6.34
C ALA A 106 -0.04 13.68 7.35
N LYS A 107 -0.14 15.00 7.24
CA LYS A 107 0.50 15.96 8.15
C LYS A 107 -0.09 15.90 9.57
N ALA A 108 -1.42 15.86 9.70
CA ALA A 108 -2.11 15.80 10.99
C ALA A 108 -1.74 14.52 11.78
N HIS A 109 -1.51 13.42 11.09
CA HIS A 109 -1.08 12.16 11.70
C HIS A 109 0.44 12.04 11.87
N HIS A 110 1.22 13.05 11.44
CA HIS A 110 2.69 13.06 11.55
C HIS A 110 3.32 11.77 11.01
N VAL A 111 2.91 11.35 9.81
CA VAL A 111 3.49 10.19 9.14
C VAL A 111 4.71 10.59 8.30
N ASP A 112 5.58 9.64 8.02
CA ASP A 112 6.69 9.84 7.09
C ASP A 112 6.19 9.74 5.65
N GLU A 113 5.92 10.89 5.03
CA GLU A 113 5.36 10.96 3.67
C GLU A 113 6.29 10.39 2.59
N THR A 114 7.54 10.03 2.89
CA THR A 114 8.41 9.30 1.96
C THR A 114 8.04 7.83 1.84
N ARG A 115 7.40 7.27 2.87
CA ARG A 115 7.04 5.85 2.98
C ARG A 115 5.53 5.61 3.08
N TRP A 116 4.77 6.62 3.49
CA TRP A 116 3.32 6.60 3.62
C TRP A 116 2.67 7.30 2.43
N ARG A 117 1.76 6.61 1.75
CA ARG A 117 0.97 7.18 0.65
C ARG A 117 -0.51 7.11 0.94
N PHE A 118 -1.14 8.27 0.91
CA PHE A 118 -2.59 8.42 0.93
C PHE A 118 -3.05 8.57 -0.50
N LEU A 119 -3.90 7.66 -0.94
CA LEU A 119 -4.28 7.51 -2.33
C LEU A 119 -5.79 7.66 -2.49
N ARG A 120 -6.21 8.19 -3.60
CA ARG A 120 -7.58 8.15 -4.07
C ARG A 120 -7.66 7.53 -5.45
N THR A 121 -8.86 7.06 -5.81
CA THR A 121 -9.15 6.50 -7.14
C THR A 121 -10.59 6.82 -7.53
N ASN A 122 -11.19 6.11 -8.49
CA ASN A 122 -12.61 6.22 -8.81
C ASN A 122 -13.45 5.15 -8.08
N ASP A 123 -14.79 5.29 -8.13
CA ASP A 123 -15.72 4.41 -7.41
C ASP A 123 -15.64 2.94 -7.86
N ASP A 124 -15.35 2.67 -9.13
CA ASP A 124 -15.20 1.30 -9.65
C ASP A 124 -13.96 0.63 -9.08
N ALA A 125 -12.84 1.33 -9.11
CA ALA A 125 -11.58 0.86 -8.55
C ALA A 125 -11.63 0.72 -7.02
N VAL A 126 -12.40 1.57 -6.31
CA VAL A 126 -12.69 1.39 -4.88
C VAL A 126 -13.37 0.05 -4.62
N ARG A 127 -14.41 -0.28 -5.40
CA ARG A 127 -15.13 -1.56 -5.24
C ARG A 127 -14.24 -2.77 -5.49
N GLU A 128 -13.45 -2.72 -6.57
CA GLU A 128 -12.54 -3.79 -6.94
C GLU A 128 -11.46 -4.01 -5.87
N LEU A 129 -10.80 -2.95 -5.43
CA LEU A 129 -9.75 -3.02 -4.42
C LEU A 129 -10.29 -3.48 -3.07
N ALA A 130 -11.44 -2.95 -2.63
CA ALA A 130 -12.08 -3.36 -1.38
C ALA A 130 -12.45 -4.85 -1.38
N ALA A 131 -12.95 -5.38 -2.50
CA ALA A 131 -13.26 -6.80 -2.64
C ALA A 131 -12.01 -7.68 -2.51
N ILE A 132 -10.90 -7.32 -3.15
CA ILE A 132 -9.63 -8.07 -3.08
C ILE A 132 -9.03 -8.00 -1.68
N LEU A 133 -9.04 -6.83 -1.04
CA LEU A 133 -8.55 -6.66 0.33
C LEU A 133 -9.49 -7.23 1.38
N GLY A 134 -10.70 -7.69 1.00
CA GLY A 134 -11.72 -8.21 1.90
C GLY A 134 -12.31 -7.13 2.82
N ILE A 135 -12.33 -5.88 2.38
CA ILE A 135 -12.88 -4.75 3.12
C ILE A 135 -14.35 -4.57 2.74
N LYS A 136 -15.23 -4.66 3.73
CA LYS A 136 -16.67 -4.41 3.57
C LYS A 136 -16.94 -2.94 3.84
N TYR A 137 -17.76 -2.30 3.01
CA TYR A 137 -18.18 -0.92 3.24
C TYR A 137 -19.58 -0.67 2.66
N HIS A 138 -20.30 0.29 3.22
CA HIS A 138 -21.56 0.76 2.68
C HIS A 138 -21.87 2.18 3.17
N LYS A 139 -22.67 2.89 2.39
CA LYS A 139 -23.10 4.24 2.71
C LYS A 139 -24.27 4.19 3.70
N LEU A 140 -24.18 4.98 4.76
CA LEU A 140 -25.24 5.14 5.74
C LEU A 140 -26.27 6.20 5.29
N ASN A 141 -27.45 6.21 5.92
CA ASN A 141 -28.53 7.16 5.59
C ASN A 141 -28.15 8.63 5.86
N ASN A 142 -27.22 8.88 6.78
CA ASN A 142 -26.67 10.21 7.08
C ASN A 142 -25.56 10.66 6.10
N GLY A 143 -25.24 9.83 5.10
CA GLY A 143 -24.19 10.11 4.12
C GLY A 143 -22.77 9.72 4.55
N GLU A 144 -22.60 9.22 5.77
CA GLU A 144 -21.32 8.63 6.22
C GLU A 144 -21.11 7.25 5.61
N LEU A 145 -19.86 6.75 5.71
CA LEU A 145 -19.52 5.40 5.31
C LEU A 145 -19.26 4.53 6.55
N TRP A 146 -19.89 3.36 6.58
CA TRP A 146 -19.45 2.29 7.45
C TRP A 146 -18.46 1.40 6.68
N HIS A 147 -17.37 0.99 7.32
CA HIS A 147 -16.46 0.00 6.76
C HIS A 147 -15.85 -0.88 7.85
N SER A 148 -15.43 -2.10 7.45
CA SER A 148 -14.65 -2.96 8.33
C SER A 148 -13.24 -2.41 8.50
N SER A 149 -12.70 -2.50 9.73
CA SER A 149 -11.31 -2.14 10.03
C SER A 149 -10.41 -3.32 9.67
N VAL A 150 -9.72 -3.23 8.55
CA VAL A 150 -8.83 -4.29 8.05
C VAL A 150 -7.48 -3.69 7.69
N ILE A 151 -6.39 -4.33 8.13
CA ILE A 151 -5.04 -4.05 7.69
C ILE A 151 -4.52 -5.31 6.98
N VAL A 152 -3.99 -5.15 5.79
CA VAL A 152 -3.44 -6.23 4.97
C VAL A 152 -1.94 -6.03 4.81
N ALA A 153 -1.16 -7.11 4.92
CA ALA A 153 0.26 -7.12 4.62
C ALA A 153 0.52 -7.75 3.26
N LEU A 154 1.33 -7.07 2.46
CA LEU A 154 1.82 -7.58 1.18
C LEU A 154 3.32 -7.87 1.27
N ASP A 155 3.75 -8.88 0.53
CA ASP A 155 5.17 -9.12 0.26
C ASP A 155 5.72 -8.13 -0.79
N ARG A 156 7.01 -8.28 -1.12
CA ARG A 156 7.72 -7.42 -2.08
C ARG A 156 7.15 -7.50 -3.51
N GLU A 157 6.48 -8.59 -3.85
CA GLU A 157 5.82 -8.82 -5.14
C GLU A 157 4.34 -8.42 -5.13
N GLY A 158 3.81 -7.94 -3.99
CA GLY A 158 2.43 -7.50 -3.83
C GLY A 158 1.42 -8.62 -3.58
N ARG A 159 1.87 -9.81 -3.17
CA ARG A 159 0.97 -10.87 -2.73
C ARG A 159 0.48 -10.61 -1.31
N ILE A 160 -0.77 -10.92 -1.03
CA ILE A 160 -1.32 -10.85 0.31
C ILE A 160 -0.71 -11.99 1.16
N VAL A 161 0.05 -11.63 2.19
CA VAL A 161 0.72 -12.59 3.09
C VAL A 161 0.11 -12.60 4.48
N GLY A 162 -0.70 -11.61 4.82
CA GLY A 162 -1.37 -11.55 6.11
C GLY A 162 -2.45 -10.50 6.15
N ARG A 163 -3.38 -10.66 7.10
CA ARG A 163 -4.40 -9.65 7.37
C ARG A 163 -4.83 -9.72 8.82
N THR A 164 -5.26 -8.58 9.34
CA THR A 164 -5.93 -8.47 10.64
C THR A 164 -7.21 -7.66 10.48
N GLU A 165 -8.23 -7.98 11.29
CA GLU A 165 -9.57 -7.38 11.20
C GLU A 165 -10.09 -7.07 12.60
N GLY A 166 -10.95 -6.05 12.71
CA GLY A 166 -11.61 -5.64 13.93
C GLY A 166 -11.01 -4.39 14.58
N LEU A 167 -11.71 -3.80 15.53
CA LEU A 167 -11.29 -2.54 16.17
C LEU A 167 -10.09 -2.72 17.10
N GLU A 168 -9.94 -3.87 17.73
CA GLU A 168 -8.81 -4.14 18.63
C GLU A 168 -7.51 -4.40 17.85
N LEU A 169 -7.63 -4.84 16.58
CA LEU A 169 -6.52 -5.09 15.65
C LEU A 169 -5.32 -5.74 16.36
N ASP A 170 -5.43 -7.04 16.65
CA ASP A 170 -4.26 -7.79 17.09
C ASP A 170 -3.23 -7.84 15.96
N LEU A 171 -2.06 -7.25 16.20
CA LEU A 171 -0.99 -7.16 15.22
C LEU A 171 -0.02 -8.35 15.28
N ALA A 172 -0.10 -9.20 16.31
CA ALA A 172 0.84 -10.31 16.47
C ALA A 172 0.82 -11.32 15.31
N PRO A 173 -0.35 -11.76 14.78
CA PRO A 173 -0.39 -12.60 13.60
C PRO A 173 0.22 -11.93 12.37
N LEU A 174 -0.02 -10.61 12.23
CA LEU A 174 0.49 -9.84 11.10
C LEU A 174 2.02 -9.74 11.15
N HIS A 175 2.61 -9.56 12.35
CA HIS A 175 4.06 -9.55 12.52
C HIS A 175 4.71 -10.87 12.11
N ALA A 176 4.14 -12.00 12.52
CA ALA A 176 4.70 -13.32 12.22
C ALA A 176 4.72 -13.59 10.71
N THR A 177 3.60 -13.35 10.03
CA THR A 177 3.49 -13.59 8.57
C THR A 177 4.31 -12.59 7.77
N PHE A 178 4.31 -11.31 8.17
CA PHE A 178 5.10 -10.27 7.53
C PHE A 178 6.61 -10.56 7.60
N ALA A 179 7.12 -10.92 8.78
CA ALA A 179 8.53 -11.26 8.95
C ALA A 179 8.94 -12.51 8.16
N ALA A 180 8.05 -13.51 8.04
CA ALA A 180 8.33 -14.72 7.26
C ALA A 180 8.39 -14.45 5.75
N ALA A 181 7.49 -13.64 5.24
CA ALA A 181 7.35 -13.36 3.80
C ALA A 181 8.39 -12.36 3.26
N ASN A 182 9.04 -11.59 4.15
CA ASN A 182 9.93 -10.49 3.77
C ASN A 182 11.39 -10.68 4.25
N ARG A 183 11.77 -11.95 4.44
CA ARG A 183 13.17 -12.38 4.69
C ARG A 183 13.95 -12.54 3.41
#